data_043a5608133ad7ff8180e091065e194c
#
_entry.id   043a5608133ad7ff8180e091065e194c
#
_cell.length_a   1.000
_cell.length_b   1.000
_cell.length_c   1.000
_cell.angle_alpha   90.00
_cell.angle_beta   90.00
_cell.angle_gamma   90.00
#
_symmetry.space_group_name_H-M   'P 1'
#
loop_
_entity.id
_entity.type
_entity.pdbx_description
1 polymer ?
#
loop_
_entity_poly.entity_id
_entity_poly.type
_entity_poly.pdbx_seq_one_letter_code
_entity_poly.pdbx_strand_id
1 'polypeptide(L)'
;LTVLLVIFGLLYANQIIPLFGGKGTLFTLAKTYYVIVMYGVPVLAFCMMANNTIRAEGKPKNAMYAMLLPSISNLTLDYIFIKVFDWGMMGAAWATTISYGVCALYILYFFVSKKSILRLKLNCFNFKLSLVREISSLGSVTLIRQAMVSVTVLLVNNMLFLIGGESAITVYAIISRMLMF
;
A
#
# COMPACT_ATOMS: atom_id res chain seq x y z
N LEU A 1 1.73 -5.29 -14.59
CA LEU A 1 2.00 -6.23 -13.51
C LEU A 1 1.06 -5.98 -12.32
N THR A 2 1.00 -4.76 -11.77
CA THR A 2 0.18 -4.44 -10.58
C THR A 2 -1.30 -4.77 -10.78
N VAL A 3 -1.87 -4.45 -11.94
CA VAL A 3 -3.27 -4.77 -12.26
C VAL A 3 -3.53 -6.28 -12.23
N LEU A 4 -2.61 -7.08 -12.77
CA LEU A 4 -2.70 -8.55 -12.73
C LEU A 4 -2.65 -9.06 -11.29
N LEU A 5 -1.77 -8.50 -10.45
CA LEU A 5 -1.70 -8.85 -9.03
C LEU A 5 -2.98 -8.48 -8.27
N VAL A 6 -3.60 -7.35 -8.61
CA VAL A 6 -4.89 -6.94 -8.02
C VAL A 6 -6.00 -7.91 -8.41
N ILE A 7 -6.10 -8.26 -9.70
CA ILE A 7 -7.08 -9.23 -10.18
C ILE A 7 -6.89 -10.57 -9.46
N PHE A 8 -5.66 -11.06 -9.39
CA PHE A 8 -5.33 -12.29 -8.66
C PHE A 8 -5.69 -12.18 -7.17
N GLY A 9 -5.32 -11.09 -6.51
CA GLY A 9 -5.64 -10.84 -5.11
C GLY A 9 -7.15 -10.79 -4.83
N LEU A 10 -7.95 -10.22 -5.74
CA LEU A 10 -9.41 -10.19 -5.61
C LEU A 10 -10.03 -11.58 -5.82
N LEU A 11 -9.55 -12.35 -6.81
CA LEU A 11 -10.05 -13.71 -7.07
C LEU A 11 -9.78 -14.66 -5.91
N TYR A 12 -8.59 -14.55 -5.29
CA TYR A 12 -8.17 -15.41 -4.18
C TYR A 12 -8.40 -14.79 -2.80
N ALA A 13 -9.13 -13.68 -2.69
CA ALA A 13 -9.40 -12.99 -1.43
C ALA A 13 -9.95 -13.93 -0.34
N ASN A 14 -10.88 -14.84 -0.71
CA ASN A 14 -11.48 -15.79 0.21
C ASN A 14 -10.49 -16.83 0.78
N GLN A 15 -9.38 -17.08 0.10
CA GLN A 15 -8.33 -18.00 0.53
C GLN A 15 -7.21 -17.26 1.29
N ILE A 16 -6.90 -16.06 0.85
CA ILE A 16 -5.83 -15.23 1.40
C ILE A 16 -6.20 -14.74 2.81
N ILE A 17 -7.42 -14.23 3.01
CA ILE A 17 -7.84 -13.63 4.29
C ILE A 17 -7.77 -14.62 5.46
N PRO A 18 -8.27 -15.87 5.36
CA PRO A 18 -8.15 -16.84 6.44
C PRO A 18 -6.70 -17.24 6.73
N LEU A 19 -5.84 -17.25 5.70
CA LEU A 19 -4.42 -17.58 5.84
C LEU A 19 -3.69 -16.55 6.71
N PHE A 20 -4.13 -15.28 6.66
CA PHE A 20 -3.61 -14.18 7.48
C PHE A 20 -4.31 -14.02 8.85
N GLY A 21 -5.17 -14.97 9.23
CA GLY A 21 -5.81 -14.99 10.55
C GLY A 21 -7.22 -14.40 10.60
N GLY A 22 -7.77 -13.96 9.48
CA GLY A 22 -9.15 -13.45 9.41
C GLY A 22 -10.18 -14.59 9.46
N LYS A 23 -10.62 -14.99 10.65
CA LYS A 23 -11.61 -16.06 10.86
C LYS A 23 -12.87 -15.50 11.55
N GLY A 24 -14.01 -16.17 11.37
CA GLY A 24 -15.27 -15.81 12.03
C GLY A 24 -15.81 -14.43 11.62
N THR A 25 -16.22 -13.64 12.59
CA THR A 25 -16.79 -12.29 12.39
C THR A 25 -15.79 -11.30 11.79
N LEU A 26 -14.50 -11.48 12.07
CA LEU A 26 -13.41 -10.67 11.52
C LEU A 26 -13.24 -10.88 10.02
N PHE A 27 -13.61 -12.05 9.49
CA PHE A 27 -13.49 -12.34 8.05
C PHE A 27 -14.29 -11.35 7.19
N THR A 28 -15.54 -11.08 7.56
CA THR A 28 -16.41 -10.19 6.77
C THR A 28 -15.89 -8.77 6.77
N LEU A 29 -15.44 -8.27 7.92
CA LEU A 29 -14.87 -6.93 8.05
C LEU A 29 -13.54 -6.81 7.28
N ALA A 30 -12.67 -7.80 7.43
CA ALA A 30 -11.39 -7.86 6.73
C ALA A 30 -11.59 -7.97 5.20
N LYS A 31 -12.56 -8.73 4.74
CA LYS A 31 -12.88 -8.87 3.31
C LYS A 31 -13.35 -7.56 2.72
N THR A 32 -14.26 -6.86 3.38
CA THR A 32 -14.74 -5.55 2.92
C THR A 32 -13.60 -4.56 2.80
N TYR A 33 -12.76 -4.47 3.84
CA TYR A 33 -11.57 -3.62 3.82
C TYR A 33 -10.61 -3.98 2.70
N TYR A 34 -10.27 -5.27 2.58
CA TYR A 34 -9.35 -5.79 1.59
C TYR A 34 -9.77 -5.48 0.17
N VAL A 35 -11.02 -5.74 -0.18
CA VAL A 35 -11.56 -5.49 -1.53
C VAL A 35 -11.49 -4.01 -1.90
N ILE A 36 -11.90 -3.12 -1.00
CA ILE A 36 -11.87 -1.67 -1.26
C ILE A 36 -10.44 -1.17 -1.43
N VAL A 37 -9.52 -1.58 -0.56
CA VAL A 37 -8.11 -1.16 -0.64
C VAL A 37 -7.44 -1.73 -1.88
N MET A 38 -7.80 -2.94 -2.33
CA MET A 38 -7.26 -3.53 -3.57
C MET A 38 -7.54 -2.67 -4.80
N TYR A 39 -8.67 -1.97 -4.88
CA TYR A 39 -8.91 -1.00 -5.94
C TYR A 39 -7.94 0.20 -5.89
N GLY A 40 -7.43 0.56 -4.72
CA GLY A 40 -6.44 1.62 -4.53
C GLY A 40 -4.99 1.20 -4.81
N VAL A 41 -4.69 -0.11 -4.81
CA VAL A 41 -3.31 -0.63 -4.97
C VAL A 41 -2.62 -0.19 -6.26
N PRO A 42 -3.28 -0.14 -7.45
CA PRO A 42 -2.63 0.36 -8.66
C PRO A 42 -2.21 1.83 -8.55
N VAL A 43 -3.04 2.64 -7.89
CA VAL A 43 -2.75 4.06 -7.64
C VAL A 43 -1.58 4.19 -6.65
N LEU A 44 -1.58 3.39 -5.59
CA LEU A 44 -0.49 3.34 -4.62
C LEU A 44 0.84 2.95 -5.29
N ALA A 45 0.84 1.92 -6.15
CA ALA A 45 2.04 1.49 -6.88
C ALA A 45 2.60 2.60 -7.77
N PHE A 46 1.72 3.33 -8.47
CA PHE A 46 2.11 4.52 -9.22
C PHE A 46 2.72 5.59 -8.31
N CYS A 47 2.10 5.88 -7.17
CA CYS A 47 2.60 6.86 -6.21
C CYS A 47 3.98 6.49 -5.66
N MET A 48 4.21 5.22 -5.32
CA MET A 48 5.51 4.74 -4.83
C MET A 48 6.60 4.85 -5.89
N MET A 49 6.31 4.45 -7.13
CA MET A 49 7.26 4.57 -8.25
C MET A 49 7.62 6.04 -8.48
N ALA A 50 6.62 6.90 -8.57
CA ALA A 50 6.81 8.31 -8.84
C ALA A 50 7.54 9.04 -7.68
N ASN A 51 7.27 8.67 -6.43
CA ASN A 51 7.98 9.21 -5.26
C ASN A 51 9.48 8.88 -5.31
N ASN A 52 9.85 7.65 -5.66
CA ASN A 52 11.24 7.25 -5.84
C ASN A 52 11.90 8.03 -7.00
N THR A 53 11.17 8.27 -8.09
CA THR A 53 11.62 9.08 -9.22
C THR A 53 11.89 10.54 -8.81
N ILE A 54 11.00 11.15 -8.03
CA ILE A 54 11.16 12.51 -7.49
C ILE A 54 12.40 12.61 -6.60
N ARG A 55 12.67 11.57 -5.78
CA ARG A 55 13.89 11.50 -4.96
C ARG A 55 15.14 11.38 -5.82
N ALA A 56 15.10 10.58 -6.87
CA ALA A 56 16.21 10.42 -7.83
C ALA A 56 16.50 11.72 -8.60
N GLU A 57 15.50 12.58 -8.82
CA GLU A 57 15.68 13.92 -9.38
C GLU A 57 16.38 14.93 -8.42
N GLY A 58 16.75 14.50 -7.22
CA GLY A 58 17.35 15.39 -6.22
C GLY A 58 16.37 16.34 -5.54
N LYS A 59 15.06 16.00 -5.54
CA LYS A 59 13.99 16.83 -4.94
C LYS A 59 13.33 16.15 -3.74
N PRO A 60 14.09 15.79 -2.68
CA PRO A 60 13.58 15.03 -1.54
C PRO A 60 12.45 15.78 -0.79
N LYS A 61 12.45 17.12 -0.78
CA LYS A 61 11.37 17.91 -0.18
C LYS A 61 10.01 17.65 -0.86
N ASN A 62 9.99 17.58 -2.18
CA ASN A 62 8.76 17.29 -2.93
C ASN A 62 8.30 15.84 -2.72
N ALA A 63 9.24 14.90 -2.65
CA ALA A 63 8.93 13.52 -2.30
C ALA A 63 8.35 13.40 -0.88
N MET A 64 8.83 14.19 0.07
CA MET A 64 8.27 14.27 1.43
C MET A 64 6.82 14.79 1.40
N TYR A 65 6.53 15.86 0.67
CA TYR A 65 5.14 16.35 0.52
C TYR A 65 4.22 15.32 -0.12
N ALA A 66 4.71 14.54 -1.09
CA ALA A 66 3.95 13.45 -1.71
C ALA A 66 3.60 12.33 -0.73
N MET A 67 4.31 12.22 0.41
CA MET A 67 4.00 11.27 1.49
C MET A 67 3.16 11.92 2.60
N LEU A 68 3.41 13.19 2.94
CA LEU A 68 2.70 13.87 4.01
C LEU A 68 1.25 14.19 3.64
N LEU A 69 1.00 14.66 2.42
CA LEU A 69 -0.35 15.03 1.97
C LEU A 69 -1.34 13.86 2.07
N PRO A 70 -1.05 12.67 1.53
CA PRO A 70 -1.96 11.53 1.68
C PRO A 70 -2.11 11.08 3.14
N SER A 71 -1.06 11.18 3.97
CA SER A 71 -1.14 10.82 5.39
C SER A 71 -2.08 11.73 6.17
N ILE A 72 -1.99 13.04 5.96
CA ILE A 72 -2.89 14.02 6.59
C ILE A 72 -4.30 13.85 6.05
N SER A 73 -4.48 13.65 4.74
CA SER A 73 -5.78 13.40 4.13
C SER A 73 -6.42 12.12 4.67
N ASN A 74 -5.64 11.05 4.82
CA ASN A 74 -6.12 9.79 5.38
C ASN A 74 -6.63 9.97 6.81
N LEU A 75 -5.82 10.60 7.68
CA LEU A 75 -6.21 10.86 9.06
C LEU A 75 -7.49 11.69 9.16
N THR A 76 -7.62 12.72 8.32
CA THR A 76 -8.81 13.59 8.30
C THR A 76 -10.03 12.82 7.79
N LEU A 77 -9.88 12.05 6.70
CA LEU A 77 -10.96 11.25 6.12
C LEU A 77 -11.37 10.10 7.03
N ASP A 78 -10.43 9.46 7.73
CA ASP A 78 -10.73 8.44 8.73
C ASP A 78 -11.63 9.00 9.83
N TYR A 79 -11.29 10.17 10.36
CA TYR A 79 -12.12 10.83 11.35
C TYR A 79 -13.54 11.11 10.83
N ILE A 80 -13.65 11.65 9.62
CA ILE A 80 -14.94 11.97 9.02
C ILE A 80 -15.76 10.70 8.75
N PHE A 81 -15.19 9.69 8.10
CA PHE A 81 -15.92 8.50 7.67
C PHE A 81 -16.26 7.57 8.83
N ILE A 82 -15.39 7.48 9.84
CA ILE A 82 -15.64 6.61 11.00
C ILE A 82 -16.52 7.32 12.03
N LYS A 83 -16.21 8.60 12.37
CA LYS A 83 -16.90 9.32 13.46
C LYS A 83 -18.17 10.05 13.01
N VAL A 84 -18.17 10.69 11.82
CA VAL A 84 -19.29 11.52 11.36
C VAL A 84 -20.31 10.69 10.58
N PHE A 85 -19.81 9.83 9.68
CA PHE A 85 -20.69 8.98 8.85
C PHE A 85 -20.96 7.59 9.43
N ASP A 86 -20.26 7.21 10.49
CA ASP A 86 -20.38 5.91 11.17
C ASP A 86 -20.22 4.68 10.26
N TRP A 87 -19.37 4.82 9.22
CA TRP A 87 -19.11 3.75 8.26
C TRP A 87 -18.15 2.67 8.76
N GLY A 88 -17.60 2.81 9.96
CA GLY A 88 -16.71 1.83 10.58
C GLY A 88 -15.54 1.45 9.68
N MET A 89 -15.33 0.13 9.51
CA MET A 89 -14.21 -0.43 8.71
C MET A 89 -14.28 -0.08 7.23
N MET A 90 -15.50 0.05 6.67
CA MET A 90 -15.69 0.48 5.28
C MET A 90 -15.20 1.93 5.09
N GLY A 91 -15.48 2.80 6.05
CA GLY A 91 -15.01 4.18 6.05
C GLY A 91 -13.49 4.28 6.02
N ALA A 92 -12.80 3.52 6.87
CA ALA A 92 -11.33 3.46 6.87
C ALA A 92 -10.75 2.99 5.53
N ALA A 93 -11.37 1.99 4.89
CA ALA A 93 -10.93 1.51 3.57
C ALA A 93 -11.06 2.58 2.48
N TRP A 94 -12.18 3.29 2.45
CA TRP A 94 -12.41 4.40 1.51
C TRP A 94 -11.48 5.59 1.78
N ALA A 95 -11.26 5.96 3.04
CA ALA A 95 -10.31 7.01 3.41
C ALA A 95 -8.91 6.71 2.89
N THR A 96 -8.46 5.47 3.05
CA THR A 96 -7.17 5.01 2.53
C THR A 96 -7.10 5.10 1.00
N THR A 97 -8.11 4.60 0.31
CA THR A 97 -8.15 4.60 -1.17
C THR A 97 -8.19 6.02 -1.75
N ILE A 98 -8.99 6.91 -1.15
CA ILE A 98 -9.06 8.33 -1.55
C ILE A 98 -7.73 9.04 -1.29
N SER A 99 -7.06 8.73 -0.19
CA SER A 99 -5.75 9.31 0.12
C SER A 99 -4.66 8.94 -0.90
N TYR A 100 -4.72 7.73 -1.48
CA TYR A 100 -3.87 7.37 -2.62
C TYR A 100 -4.21 8.22 -3.86
N GLY A 101 -5.48 8.54 -4.06
CA GLY A 101 -5.92 9.48 -5.11
C GLY A 101 -5.33 10.87 -4.91
N VAL A 102 -5.34 11.40 -3.69
CA VAL A 102 -4.72 12.69 -3.34
C VAL A 102 -3.21 12.68 -3.62
N CYS A 103 -2.53 11.57 -3.27
CA CYS A 103 -1.12 11.39 -3.60
C CYS A 103 -0.88 11.45 -5.11
N ALA A 104 -1.66 10.71 -5.88
CA ALA A 104 -1.54 10.66 -7.34
C ALA A 104 -1.78 12.04 -7.98
N LEU A 105 -2.78 12.78 -7.51
CA LEU A 105 -3.05 14.15 -7.98
C LEU A 105 -1.89 15.10 -7.71
N TYR A 106 -1.30 15.05 -6.50
CA TYR A 106 -0.13 15.86 -6.19
C TYR A 106 1.07 15.52 -7.08
N ILE A 107 1.34 14.23 -7.29
CA ILE A 107 2.42 13.76 -8.14
C ILE A 107 2.22 14.17 -9.60
N LEU A 108 1.00 14.03 -10.14
CA LEU A 108 0.65 14.49 -11.47
C LEU A 108 0.85 16.00 -11.61
N TYR A 109 0.37 16.76 -10.62
CA TYR A 109 0.61 18.21 -10.56
C TYR A 109 2.12 18.54 -10.59
N PHE A 110 2.94 17.80 -9.84
CA PHE A 110 4.38 17.99 -9.81
C PHE A 110 5.03 17.77 -11.18
N PHE A 111 4.66 16.69 -11.89
CA PHE A 111 5.21 16.40 -13.23
C PHE A 111 4.72 17.37 -14.31
N VAL A 112 3.48 17.85 -14.22
CA VAL A 112 2.90 18.81 -15.17
C VAL A 112 3.43 20.23 -14.94
N SER A 113 3.67 20.63 -13.70
CA SER A 113 4.02 22.01 -13.30
C SER A 113 5.44 22.47 -13.67
N LYS A 114 6.12 21.83 -14.62
CA LYS A 114 7.50 22.13 -15.07
C LYS A 114 8.57 22.10 -13.96
N LYS A 115 8.20 21.67 -12.75
CA LYS A 115 9.14 21.52 -11.62
C LYS A 115 9.98 20.24 -11.75
N SER A 116 9.54 19.27 -12.54
CA SER A 116 10.29 18.04 -12.83
C SER A 116 11.26 18.26 -13.99
N ILE A 117 12.43 17.63 -13.90
CA ILE A 117 13.41 17.55 -14.98
C ILE A 117 12.91 16.57 -16.04
N LEU A 118 12.19 15.54 -15.61
CA LEU A 118 11.58 14.55 -16.49
C LEU A 118 10.29 15.12 -17.08
N ARG A 119 10.29 15.27 -18.40
CA ARG A 119 9.07 15.60 -19.15
C ARG A 119 8.42 14.30 -19.63
N LEU A 120 7.21 14.05 -19.17
CA LEU A 120 6.39 12.95 -19.68
C LEU A 120 6.03 13.27 -21.16
N LYS A 121 6.81 12.73 -22.10
CA LYS A 121 6.47 12.72 -23.52
C LYS A 121 5.85 11.37 -23.84
N LEU A 122 4.60 11.34 -24.22
CA LEU A 122 3.87 10.14 -24.64
C LEU A 122 4.54 9.38 -25.81
N ASN A 123 5.39 10.05 -26.59
CA ASN A 123 6.11 9.45 -27.73
C ASN A 123 7.39 8.67 -27.35
N CYS A 124 7.75 8.57 -26.07
CA CYS A 124 8.97 7.86 -25.64
C CYS A 124 8.72 6.40 -25.20
N PHE A 125 7.60 5.80 -25.61
CA PHE A 125 7.31 4.39 -25.35
C PHE A 125 8.16 3.46 -26.25
N ASN A 126 9.47 3.41 -26.00
CA ASN A 126 10.35 2.39 -26.57
C ASN A 126 10.52 1.24 -25.57
N PHE A 127 9.81 0.15 -25.82
CA PHE A 127 9.92 -1.08 -25.03
C PHE A 127 11.26 -1.76 -25.36
N LYS A 128 12.29 -1.51 -24.56
CA LYS A 128 13.56 -2.24 -24.66
C LYS A 128 13.54 -3.40 -23.65
N LEU A 129 13.57 -4.62 -24.15
CA LEU A 129 13.53 -5.84 -23.33
C LEU A 129 14.69 -5.91 -22.32
N SER A 130 15.86 -5.34 -22.67
CA SER A 130 17.01 -5.21 -21.77
C SER A 130 16.70 -4.39 -20.50
N LEU A 131 16.00 -3.26 -20.67
CA LEU A 131 15.54 -2.41 -19.55
C LEU A 131 14.53 -3.15 -18.65
N VAL A 132 13.61 -3.89 -19.25
CA VAL A 132 12.63 -4.69 -18.48
C VAL A 132 13.34 -5.74 -17.64
N ARG A 133 14.35 -6.41 -18.22
CA ARG A 133 15.14 -7.43 -17.50
C ARG A 133 15.91 -6.81 -16.31
N GLU A 134 16.53 -5.65 -16.50
CA GLU A 134 17.27 -4.93 -15.47
C GLU A 134 16.35 -4.47 -14.33
N ILE A 135 15.21 -3.84 -14.65
CA ILE A 135 14.20 -3.43 -13.67
C ILE A 135 13.65 -4.64 -12.91
N SER A 136 13.38 -5.76 -13.59
CA SER A 136 12.89 -6.98 -12.96
C SER A 136 13.93 -7.61 -12.03
N SER A 137 15.21 -7.58 -12.40
CA SER A 137 16.30 -8.08 -11.57
C SER A 137 16.44 -7.28 -10.27
N LEU A 138 16.44 -5.95 -10.35
CA LEU A 138 16.50 -5.07 -9.19
C LEU A 138 15.22 -5.17 -8.33
N GLY A 139 14.07 -5.28 -8.97
CA GLY A 139 12.78 -5.44 -8.31
C GLY A 139 12.65 -6.77 -7.58
N SER A 140 13.23 -7.86 -8.11
CA SER A 140 13.15 -9.19 -7.49
C SER A 140 13.87 -9.25 -6.14
N VAL A 141 14.98 -8.55 -5.97
CA VAL A 141 15.69 -8.46 -4.67
C VAL A 141 14.80 -7.82 -3.61
N THR A 142 14.13 -6.72 -3.97
CA THR A 142 13.20 -6.02 -3.05
C THR A 142 11.98 -6.89 -2.75
N LEU A 143 11.48 -7.62 -3.75
CA LEU A 143 10.35 -8.53 -3.62
C LEU A 143 10.67 -9.70 -2.69
N ILE A 144 11.84 -10.32 -2.84
CA ILE A 144 12.30 -11.41 -1.96
C ILE A 144 12.45 -10.90 -0.52
N ARG A 145 13.07 -9.74 -0.33
CA ARG A 145 13.20 -9.14 1.00
C ARG A 145 11.84 -8.92 1.66
N GLN A 146 10.88 -8.37 0.92
CA GLN A 146 9.54 -8.11 1.43
C GLN A 146 8.75 -9.41 1.69
N ALA A 147 8.93 -10.42 0.84
CA ALA A 147 8.34 -11.74 1.05
C ALA A 147 8.87 -12.41 2.33
N MET A 148 10.17 -12.31 2.61
CA MET A 148 10.75 -12.84 3.85
C MET A 148 10.17 -12.16 5.10
N VAL A 149 10.00 -10.84 5.08
CA VAL A 149 9.33 -10.11 6.17
C VAL A 149 7.89 -10.62 6.36
N SER A 150 7.14 -10.79 5.28
CA SER A 150 5.76 -11.31 5.34
C SER A 150 5.69 -12.72 5.89
N VAL A 151 6.60 -13.61 5.48
CA VAL A 151 6.70 -14.98 6.01
C VAL A 151 7.01 -14.97 7.50
N THR A 152 7.95 -14.10 7.93
CA THR A 152 8.28 -13.96 9.36
C THR A 152 7.06 -13.53 10.18
N VAL A 153 6.32 -12.53 9.72
CA VAL A 153 5.09 -12.07 10.38
C VAL A 153 4.05 -13.18 10.45
N LEU A 154 3.87 -13.95 9.37
CA LEU A 154 2.96 -15.09 9.35
C LEU A 154 3.33 -16.17 10.37
N LEU A 155 4.61 -16.55 10.43
CA LEU A 155 5.09 -17.56 11.38
C LEU A 155 4.92 -17.09 12.83
N VAL A 156 5.31 -15.85 13.12
CA VAL A 156 5.17 -15.27 14.46
C VAL A 156 3.70 -15.17 14.87
N ASN A 157 2.82 -14.69 14.00
CA ASN A 157 1.38 -14.60 14.32
C ASN A 157 0.77 -15.99 14.58
N ASN A 158 1.12 -16.99 13.78
CA ASN A 158 0.63 -18.36 13.99
C ASN A 158 1.15 -18.98 15.30
N MET A 159 2.44 -18.76 15.63
CA MET A 159 3.00 -19.23 16.91
C MET A 159 2.36 -18.52 18.11
N LEU A 160 2.19 -17.22 18.04
CA LEU A 160 1.53 -16.46 19.11
C LEU A 160 0.07 -16.86 19.29
N PHE A 161 -0.63 -17.18 18.19
CA PHE A 161 -1.99 -17.69 18.27
C PHE A 161 -2.08 -19.03 19.01
N LEU A 162 -1.12 -19.93 18.76
CA LEU A 162 -1.06 -21.23 19.41
C LEU A 162 -0.75 -21.14 20.90
N ILE A 163 0.05 -20.16 21.34
CA ILE A 163 0.52 -20.03 22.74
C ILE A 163 -0.40 -19.16 23.58
N GLY A 164 -0.91 -18.04 23.03
CA GLY A 164 -1.63 -17.03 23.81
C GLY A 164 -2.92 -16.51 23.17
N GLY A 165 -3.39 -17.13 22.09
CA GLY A 165 -4.63 -16.74 21.42
C GLY A 165 -4.60 -15.33 20.81
N GLU A 166 -5.78 -14.72 20.64
CA GLU A 166 -5.96 -13.39 20.04
C GLU A 166 -5.29 -12.26 20.83
N SER A 167 -5.25 -12.39 22.15
CA SER A 167 -4.64 -11.38 23.05
C SER A 167 -3.15 -11.24 22.80
N ALA A 168 -2.42 -12.34 22.59
CA ALA A 168 -0.98 -12.33 22.35
C ALA A 168 -0.64 -11.66 21.00
N ILE A 169 -1.44 -11.89 19.97
CA ILE A 169 -1.26 -11.23 18.66
C ILE A 169 -1.46 -9.72 18.78
N THR A 170 -2.48 -9.29 19.52
CA THR A 170 -2.79 -7.87 19.72
C THR A 170 -1.65 -7.15 20.44
N VAL A 171 -1.13 -7.75 21.51
CA VAL A 171 0.01 -7.20 22.26
C VAL A 171 1.26 -7.12 21.37
N TYR A 172 1.54 -8.19 20.61
CA TYR A 172 2.67 -8.20 19.68
C TYR A 172 2.55 -7.14 18.58
N ALA A 173 1.36 -6.95 18.02
CA ALA A 173 1.12 -5.93 17.01
C ALA A 173 1.38 -4.51 17.55
N ILE A 174 0.99 -4.22 18.80
CA ILE A 174 1.26 -2.93 19.46
C ILE A 174 2.76 -2.75 19.67
N ILE A 175 3.44 -3.76 20.25
CA ILE A 175 4.89 -3.72 20.52
C ILE A 175 5.67 -3.55 19.23
N SER A 176 5.33 -4.29 18.19
CA SER A 176 6.01 -4.21 16.89
C SER A 176 5.87 -2.83 16.25
N ARG A 177 4.72 -2.18 16.41
CA ARG A 177 4.54 -0.80 15.95
C ARG A 177 5.34 0.21 16.75
N MET A 178 5.46 0.02 18.07
CA MET A 178 6.29 0.89 18.91
C MET A 178 7.79 0.76 18.62
N LEU A 179 8.25 -0.44 18.20
CA LEU A 179 9.66 -0.68 17.84
C LEU A 179 10.02 -0.13 16.45
N MET A 180 9.05 0.18 15.59
CA MET A 180 9.28 0.79 14.28
C MET A 180 9.42 2.32 14.31
N PHE A 181 9.16 2.97 15.43
CA PHE A 181 9.38 4.39 15.67
C PHE A 181 10.67 4.63 16.44
#